data_d7e28ba336eb94b0195ddba9985ee172
#
_entry.id   d7e28ba336eb94b0195ddba9985ee172
#
_cell.length_a   1.000
_cell.length_b   1.000
_cell.length_c   1.000
_cell.angle_alpha   90.00
_cell.angle_beta   90.00
_cell.angle_gamma   90.00
#
_symmetry.space_group_name_H-M   'P 1'
#
loop_
_entity.id
_entity.type
_entity.pdbx_description
1 polymer ?
#
loop_
_entity_poly.entity_id
_entity_poly.type
_entity_poly.pdbx_seq_one_letter_code
_entity_poly.pdbx_strand_id
1 'polypeptide(L)'
;TNSYSRQNEDIVNIYAGTNGKIGQKVNFEASLAAEYYHSPAWHQWNVYPTLSLTYIPSSSHVLQLNFSSDKKFPDYWTLQSFTAYSNGGYNEVVGNPSLKPSSNYRTQLVYVLRHKYQFVAWFNYTDDYFVQTPYQRHDRLTVQYKYLNFNYSQQWGLQASVPQRFGNWLDS
;
A
#
# COMPACT_ATOMS: atom_id res chain seq x y z
N THR A 1 -34.56 0.30 -12.82
CA THR A 1 -34.48 -0.94 -12.02
C THR A 1 -33.44 -0.73 -10.94
N ASN A 2 -33.90 -0.51 -9.68
CA ASN A 2 -32.98 -0.46 -8.55
C ASN A 2 -32.56 -1.90 -8.21
N SER A 3 -31.31 -2.23 -8.46
CA SER A 3 -30.72 -3.49 -8.03
C SER A 3 -30.15 -3.30 -6.62
N TYR A 4 -30.76 -3.92 -5.62
CA TYR A 4 -30.19 -3.98 -4.26
C TYR A 4 -29.36 -5.25 -4.14
N SER A 5 -28.04 -5.08 -3.97
CA SER A 5 -27.15 -6.16 -3.60
C SER A 5 -26.80 -6.02 -2.12
N ARG A 6 -27.06 -7.05 -1.30
CA ARG A 6 -26.64 -7.14 0.10
C ARG A 6 -25.41 -8.02 0.17
N GLN A 7 -24.33 -7.48 0.70
CA GLN A 7 -23.11 -8.21 0.95
C GLN A 7 -22.89 -8.34 2.45
N ASN A 8 -22.55 -9.54 2.90
CA ASN A 8 -22.08 -9.79 4.26
C ASN A 8 -20.58 -10.03 4.19
N GLU A 9 -19.84 -9.30 5.00
CA GLU A 9 -18.40 -9.46 5.18
C GLU A 9 -18.12 -9.70 6.65
N ASP A 10 -17.37 -10.75 6.95
CA ASP A 10 -16.91 -11.07 8.29
C ASP A 10 -15.38 -11.02 8.30
N ILE A 11 -14.82 -10.23 9.21
CA ILE A 11 -13.38 -10.09 9.38
C ILE A 11 -13.03 -10.43 10.82
N VAL A 12 -12.15 -11.40 10.98
CA VAL A 12 -11.59 -11.78 12.28
C VAL A 12 -10.10 -11.50 12.27
N ASN A 13 -9.65 -10.65 13.20
CA ASN A 13 -8.26 -10.28 13.35
C ASN A 13 -7.66 -10.84 14.63
N ILE A 14 -6.48 -11.44 14.52
CA ILE A 14 -5.64 -11.88 15.62
C ILE A 14 -4.31 -11.13 15.50
N TYR A 15 -3.89 -10.50 16.60
CA TYR A 15 -2.66 -9.75 16.66
C TYR A 15 -1.72 -10.28 17.73
N ALA A 16 -0.45 -10.42 17.39
CA ALA A 16 0.62 -10.73 18.32
C ALA A 16 1.82 -9.83 18.02
N GLY A 17 2.40 -9.25 19.07
CA GLY A 17 3.56 -8.37 18.91
C GLY A 17 4.54 -8.52 20.06
N THR A 18 5.79 -8.20 19.79
CA THR A 18 6.87 -8.16 20.76
C THR A 18 7.74 -6.95 20.51
N ASN A 19 8.26 -6.37 21.56
CA ASN A 19 9.25 -5.31 21.50
C ASN A 19 10.39 -5.60 22.49
N GLY A 20 11.53 -5.01 22.23
CA GLY A 20 12.67 -5.21 23.11
C GLY A 20 13.86 -4.37 22.71
N LYS A 21 14.94 -4.56 23.48
CA LYS A 21 16.22 -3.92 23.25
C LYS A 21 17.29 -4.97 23.07
N ILE A 22 18.14 -4.78 22.09
CA ILE A 22 19.34 -5.57 21.88
C ILE A 22 20.53 -4.70 22.25
N GLY A 23 21.11 -4.98 23.43
CA GLY A 23 22.11 -4.10 24.04
C GLY A 23 21.52 -2.73 24.39
N GLN A 24 22.36 -1.68 24.32
CA GLN A 24 21.95 -0.30 24.67
C GLN A 24 21.59 0.55 23.42
N LYS A 25 21.82 0.04 22.22
CA LYS A 25 21.82 0.85 21.00
C LYS A 25 20.74 0.45 20.00
N VAL A 26 20.14 -0.74 20.13
CA VAL A 26 19.13 -1.24 19.19
C VAL A 26 17.83 -1.48 19.92
N ASN A 27 16.77 -0.83 19.44
CA ASN A 27 15.40 -1.11 19.83
C ASN A 27 14.71 -1.81 18.66
N PHE A 28 13.89 -2.80 18.95
CA PHE A 28 13.09 -3.46 17.94
C PHE A 28 11.64 -3.60 18.39
N GLU A 29 10.76 -3.55 17.43
CA GLU A 29 9.35 -3.87 17.56
C GLU A 29 8.97 -4.74 16.37
N ALA A 30 8.42 -5.90 16.64
CA ALA A 30 7.93 -6.81 15.61
C ALA A 30 6.51 -7.23 15.94
N SER A 31 5.65 -7.26 14.95
CA SER A 31 4.29 -7.73 15.13
C SER A 31 3.83 -8.55 13.93
N LEU A 32 2.87 -9.41 14.21
CA LEU A 32 2.20 -10.25 13.24
C LEU A 32 0.69 -10.12 13.45
N ALA A 33 -0.01 -9.64 12.45
CA ALA A 33 -1.45 -9.70 12.40
C ALA A 33 -1.88 -10.85 11.48
N ALA A 34 -2.80 -11.67 11.93
CA ALA A 34 -3.46 -12.67 11.10
C ALA A 34 -4.93 -12.28 10.95
N GLU A 35 -5.40 -12.19 9.74
CA GLU A 35 -6.74 -11.81 9.39
C GLU A 35 -7.42 -12.94 8.63
N TYR A 36 -8.58 -13.36 9.11
CA TYR A 36 -9.48 -14.17 8.32
C TYR A 36 -10.53 -13.28 7.66
N TYR A 37 -10.50 -13.25 6.36
CA TYR A 37 -11.46 -12.50 5.56
C TYR A 37 -12.44 -13.43 4.89
N HIS A 38 -13.72 -13.24 5.19
CA HIS A 38 -14.84 -13.99 4.64
C HIS A 38 -15.81 -13.05 3.94
N SER A 39 -16.01 -13.25 2.65
CA SER A 39 -17.01 -12.57 1.84
C SER A 39 -17.52 -13.52 0.75
N PRO A 40 -18.56 -13.17 0.00
CA PRO A 40 -19.01 -14.00 -1.13
C PRO A 40 -17.94 -14.27 -2.20
N ALA A 41 -16.92 -13.40 -2.30
CA ALA A 41 -15.85 -13.51 -3.28
C ALA A 41 -14.57 -14.17 -2.73
N TRP A 42 -14.30 -14.07 -1.41
CA TRP A 42 -13.03 -14.45 -0.81
C TRP A 42 -13.21 -15.18 0.51
N HIS A 43 -12.45 -16.28 0.68
CA HIS A 43 -12.36 -17.04 1.92
C HIS A 43 -10.89 -17.37 2.16
N GLN A 44 -10.17 -16.49 2.88
CA GLN A 44 -8.73 -16.70 3.04
C GLN A 44 -8.19 -16.12 4.34
N TRP A 45 -7.15 -16.75 4.84
CA TRP A 45 -6.29 -16.20 5.86
C TRP A 45 -5.22 -15.31 5.21
N ASN A 46 -4.97 -14.17 5.81
CA ASN A 46 -3.91 -13.24 5.43
C ASN A 46 -3.04 -12.99 6.65
N VAL A 47 -1.75 -12.82 6.42
CA VAL A 47 -0.78 -12.56 7.49
C VAL A 47 -0.03 -11.29 7.15
N TYR A 48 0.03 -10.36 8.09
CA TYR A 48 0.63 -9.04 7.94
C TYR A 48 1.77 -8.86 8.94
N PRO A 49 3.02 -9.22 8.58
CA PRO A 49 4.18 -8.92 9.40
C PRO A 49 4.52 -7.43 9.36
N THR A 50 4.91 -6.88 10.49
CA THR A 50 5.52 -5.56 10.62
C THR A 50 6.80 -5.65 11.43
N LEU A 51 7.77 -4.80 11.11
CA LEU A 51 9.04 -4.71 11.82
C LEU A 51 9.49 -3.26 11.87
N SER A 52 9.87 -2.81 13.05
CA SER A 52 10.54 -1.53 13.27
C SER A 52 11.83 -1.77 14.02
N LEU A 53 12.95 -1.32 13.46
CA LEU A 53 14.26 -1.38 14.08
C LEU A 53 14.81 0.03 14.21
N THR A 54 15.22 0.42 15.39
CA THR A 54 15.88 1.69 15.65
C THR A 54 17.28 1.44 16.21
N TYR A 55 18.30 1.92 15.50
CA TYR A 55 19.69 1.81 15.90
C TYR A 55 20.27 3.19 16.18
N ILE A 56 20.78 3.39 17.40
CA ILE A 56 21.35 4.64 17.89
C ILE A 56 22.78 4.38 18.32
N PRO A 57 23.75 4.37 17.38
CA PRO A 57 25.16 4.13 17.71
C PRO A 57 25.78 5.22 18.58
N SER A 58 25.30 6.46 18.44
CA SER A 58 25.68 7.62 19.22
C SER A 58 24.56 8.66 19.24
N SER A 59 24.67 9.68 20.11
CA SER A 59 23.68 10.78 20.19
C SER A 59 23.49 11.55 18.88
N SER A 60 24.45 11.46 17.96
CA SER A 60 24.43 12.17 16.68
C SER A 60 23.88 11.35 15.51
N HIS A 61 23.65 10.06 15.68
CA HIS A 61 23.26 9.14 14.61
C HIS A 61 22.05 8.32 15.04
N VAL A 62 21.00 8.37 14.25
CA VAL A 62 19.82 7.52 14.40
C VAL A 62 19.51 6.87 13.07
N LEU A 63 19.46 5.55 13.03
CA LEU A 63 18.94 4.77 11.93
C LEU A 63 17.64 4.11 12.34
N GLN A 64 16.63 4.19 11.48
CA GLN A 64 15.36 3.51 11.67
C GLN A 64 14.97 2.77 10.40
N LEU A 65 14.76 1.47 10.52
CA LEU A 65 14.23 0.62 9.47
C LEU A 65 12.80 0.22 9.83
N ASN A 66 11.87 0.50 8.94
CA ASN A 66 10.48 0.10 9.07
C ASN A 66 10.11 -0.80 7.90
N PHE A 67 9.44 -1.90 8.21
CA PHE A 67 8.82 -2.80 7.25
C PHE A 67 7.36 -3.01 7.63
N SER A 68 6.47 -2.93 6.65
CA SER A 68 5.05 -3.23 6.84
C SER A 68 4.48 -3.93 5.63
N SER A 69 3.47 -4.72 5.86
CA SER A 69 2.71 -5.38 4.80
C SER A 69 1.21 -5.21 5.03
N ASP A 70 0.48 -5.12 3.95
CA ASP A 70 -0.99 -5.11 3.95
C ASP A 70 -1.52 -5.77 2.67
N LYS A 71 -2.83 -6.03 2.65
CA LYS A 71 -3.54 -6.54 1.49
C LYS A 71 -4.69 -5.62 1.14
N LYS A 72 -4.84 -5.34 -0.15
CA LYS A 72 -5.94 -4.54 -0.68
C LYS A 72 -6.88 -5.44 -1.47
N PHE A 73 -8.13 -5.51 -1.03
CA PHE A 73 -9.18 -6.22 -1.73
C PHE A 73 -9.84 -5.30 -2.76
N PRO A 74 -10.19 -5.82 -3.95
CA PRO A 74 -11.00 -5.06 -4.91
C PRO A 74 -12.38 -4.76 -4.36
N ASP A 75 -12.90 -3.60 -4.71
CA ASP A 75 -14.28 -3.25 -4.37
C ASP A 75 -15.26 -4.24 -5.00
N TYR A 76 -16.32 -4.59 -4.27
CA TYR A 76 -17.30 -5.59 -4.71
C TYR A 76 -17.91 -5.30 -6.06
N TRP A 77 -18.22 -4.05 -6.36
CA TRP A 77 -18.78 -3.66 -7.64
C TRP A 77 -17.83 -3.95 -8.82
N THR A 78 -16.51 -3.88 -8.61
CA THR A 78 -15.51 -4.18 -9.64
C THR A 78 -15.44 -5.67 -10.01
N LEU A 79 -15.89 -6.54 -9.10
CA LEU A 79 -15.94 -8.00 -9.26
C LEU A 79 -17.22 -8.48 -9.97
N GLN A 80 -18.22 -7.61 -10.10
CA GLN A 80 -19.46 -7.98 -10.76
C GLN A 80 -19.30 -7.98 -12.29
N SER A 81 -20.02 -8.90 -12.93
CA SER A 81 -20.11 -8.92 -14.39
C SER A 81 -21.15 -7.90 -14.85
N PHE A 82 -20.70 -6.65 -15.04
CA PHE A 82 -21.58 -5.58 -15.55
C PHE A 82 -20.86 -4.77 -16.63
N THR A 83 -21.64 -4.06 -17.40
CA THR A 83 -21.18 -3.03 -18.33
C THR A 83 -22.02 -1.78 -18.15
N ALA A 84 -21.35 -0.67 -17.84
CA ALA A 84 -21.97 0.65 -17.74
C ALA A 84 -21.44 1.57 -18.83
N TYR A 85 -22.32 2.31 -19.45
CA TYR A 85 -21.97 3.26 -20.52
C TYR A 85 -22.07 4.69 -20.02
N SER A 86 -21.14 5.53 -20.46
CA SER A 86 -21.16 6.97 -20.23
C SER A 86 -20.76 7.73 -21.49
N ASN A 87 -20.92 9.06 -21.45
CA ASN A 87 -20.54 9.94 -22.55
C ASN A 87 -21.15 9.52 -23.91
N GLY A 88 -22.49 9.26 -23.92
CA GLY A 88 -23.19 8.86 -25.14
C GLY A 88 -22.75 7.51 -25.74
N GLY A 89 -22.16 6.62 -24.93
CA GLY A 89 -21.68 5.31 -25.38
C GLY A 89 -20.20 5.28 -25.83
N TYR A 90 -19.52 6.43 -25.78
CA TYR A 90 -18.07 6.48 -26.09
C TYR A 90 -17.18 5.94 -24.96
N ASN A 91 -17.69 5.87 -23.74
CA ASN A 91 -17.01 5.28 -22.60
C ASN A 91 -17.81 4.10 -22.04
N GLU A 92 -17.12 3.02 -21.76
CA GLU A 92 -17.68 1.78 -21.22
C GLU A 92 -16.86 1.38 -19.98
N VAL A 93 -17.52 1.14 -18.86
CA VAL A 93 -16.89 0.60 -17.65
C VAL A 93 -17.34 -0.84 -17.47
N VAL A 94 -16.40 -1.75 -17.37
CA VAL A 94 -16.65 -3.20 -17.28
C VAL A 94 -16.06 -3.75 -15.99
N GLY A 95 -16.85 -4.53 -15.27
CA GLY A 95 -16.38 -5.27 -14.10
C GLY A 95 -15.48 -6.45 -14.48
N ASN A 96 -14.70 -6.92 -13.52
CA ASN A 96 -13.80 -8.07 -13.70
C ASN A 96 -13.92 -9.08 -12.56
N PRO A 97 -14.72 -10.14 -12.71
CA PRO A 97 -14.89 -11.17 -11.69
C PRO A 97 -13.60 -11.95 -11.36
N SER A 98 -12.61 -11.91 -12.25
CA SER A 98 -11.32 -12.60 -12.06
C SER A 98 -10.27 -11.76 -11.35
N LEU A 99 -10.63 -10.57 -10.86
CA LEU A 99 -9.71 -9.67 -10.18
C LEU A 99 -9.26 -10.27 -8.86
N LYS A 100 -7.96 -10.24 -8.59
CA LYS A 100 -7.34 -10.75 -7.37
C LYS A 100 -6.98 -9.61 -6.43
N PRO A 101 -7.02 -9.83 -5.10
CA PRO A 101 -6.46 -8.89 -4.13
C PRO A 101 -4.97 -8.68 -4.34
N SER A 102 -4.49 -7.47 -4.10
CA SER A 102 -3.06 -7.14 -4.15
C SER A 102 -2.43 -7.20 -2.76
N SER A 103 -1.18 -7.66 -2.69
CA SER A 103 -0.37 -7.67 -1.47
C SER A 103 0.69 -6.58 -1.56
N ASN A 104 0.72 -5.69 -0.57
CA ASN A 104 1.65 -4.57 -0.53
C ASN A 104 2.71 -4.80 0.54
N TYR A 105 3.96 -4.53 0.19
CA TYR A 105 5.11 -4.59 1.08
C TYR A 105 5.83 -3.25 1.01
N ARG A 106 6.00 -2.61 2.16
CA ARG A 106 6.64 -1.29 2.26
C ARG A 106 7.85 -1.37 3.16
N THR A 107 8.96 -0.89 2.66
CA THR A 107 10.22 -0.78 3.42
C THR A 107 10.68 0.66 3.40
N GLN A 108 11.04 1.19 4.55
CA GLN A 108 11.56 2.54 4.69
C GLN A 108 12.78 2.53 5.62
N LEU A 109 13.85 3.15 5.17
CA LEU A 109 15.04 3.44 5.97
C LEU A 109 15.14 4.94 6.18
N VAL A 110 15.21 5.35 7.43
CA VAL A 110 15.40 6.75 7.83
C VAL A 110 16.75 6.86 8.55
N TYR A 111 17.58 7.77 8.09
CA TYR A 111 18.83 8.12 8.75
C TYR A 111 18.83 9.58 9.16
N VAL A 112 19.02 9.85 10.45
CA VAL A 112 19.11 11.20 11.01
C VAL A 112 20.53 11.43 11.54
N LEU A 113 21.16 12.49 11.03
CA LEU A 113 22.50 12.90 11.43
C LEU A 113 22.44 14.23 12.19
N ARG A 114 23.02 14.27 13.40
CA ARG A 114 23.13 15.45 14.28
C ARG A 114 21.81 16.16 14.52
N HIS A 115 20.68 15.44 14.49
CA HIS A 115 19.31 15.99 14.63
C HIS A 115 18.96 17.09 13.60
N LYS A 116 19.72 17.22 12.52
CA LYS A 116 19.58 18.27 11.50
C LYS A 116 19.38 17.73 10.11
N TYR A 117 20.12 16.71 9.74
CA TYR A 117 20.10 16.13 8.39
C TYR A 117 19.29 14.85 8.43
N GLN A 118 18.34 14.72 7.51
CA GLN A 118 17.54 13.53 7.41
C GLN A 118 17.61 12.98 5.99
N PHE A 119 17.88 11.68 5.89
CA PHE A 119 17.89 10.93 4.64
C PHE A 119 16.86 9.81 4.77
N VAL A 120 16.02 9.69 3.76
CA VAL A 120 14.97 8.66 3.70
C VAL A 120 15.13 7.91 2.40
N ALA A 121 15.22 6.58 2.49
CA ALA A 121 15.12 5.68 1.36
C ALA A 121 13.87 4.82 1.55
N TRP A 122 13.09 4.63 0.49
CA TRP A 122 11.90 3.80 0.56
C TRP A 122 11.78 2.90 -0.66
N PHE A 123 11.18 1.74 -0.42
CA PHE A 123 10.90 0.73 -1.44
C PHE A 123 9.52 0.13 -1.17
N ASN A 124 8.64 0.19 -2.17
CA ASN A 124 7.32 -0.42 -2.14
C ASN A 124 7.24 -1.47 -3.23
N TYR A 125 6.79 -2.66 -2.85
CA TYR A 125 6.50 -3.76 -3.76
C TYR A 125 5.03 -4.16 -3.60
N THR A 126 4.33 -4.28 -4.71
CA THR A 126 2.93 -4.72 -4.73
C THR A 126 2.82 -5.91 -5.65
N ASP A 127 2.42 -7.04 -5.11
CA ASP A 127 2.12 -8.27 -5.86
C ASP A 127 0.66 -8.27 -6.28
N ASP A 128 0.34 -8.88 -7.44
CA ASP A 128 -1.00 -8.87 -8.04
C ASP A 128 -1.62 -7.45 -8.11
N TYR A 129 -0.80 -6.44 -8.39
CA TYR A 129 -1.23 -5.05 -8.48
C TYR A 129 -2.40 -4.88 -9.44
N PHE A 130 -3.49 -4.27 -9.00
CA PHE A 130 -4.64 -4.01 -9.85
C PHE A 130 -4.92 -2.52 -10.03
N VAL A 131 -5.25 -2.15 -11.25
CA VAL A 131 -5.56 -0.77 -11.63
C VAL A 131 -6.58 -0.76 -12.78
N GLN A 132 -7.38 0.30 -12.82
CA GLN A 132 -8.26 0.53 -13.94
C GLN A 132 -7.45 0.92 -15.18
N THR A 133 -7.61 0.14 -16.24
CA THR A 133 -6.87 0.31 -17.50
C THR A 133 -7.82 0.64 -18.62
N PRO A 134 -7.58 1.73 -19.40
CA PRO A 134 -8.36 2.04 -20.59
C PRO A 134 -7.91 1.20 -21.77
N TYR A 135 -8.86 0.69 -22.54
CA TYR A 135 -8.66 0.01 -23.82
C TYR A 135 -9.48 0.66 -24.89
N GLN A 136 -8.87 0.93 -26.03
CA GLN A 136 -9.59 1.25 -27.25
C GLN A 136 -10.15 -0.04 -27.84
N ARG A 137 -11.45 -0.13 -28.02
CA ARG A 137 -12.07 -1.26 -28.72
C ARG A 137 -11.76 -1.16 -30.21
N HIS A 138 -11.53 -2.32 -30.84
CA HIS A 138 -11.25 -2.39 -32.28
C HIS A 138 -12.52 -2.41 -33.14
N ASP A 139 -13.65 -2.82 -32.55
CA ASP A 139 -14.93 -3.00 -33.22
C ASP A 139 -15.80 -1.74 -33.23
N ARG A 140 -15.49 -0.75 -32.42
CA ARG A 140 -16.23 0.52 -32.29
C ARG A 140 -15.39 1.60 -31.64
N LEU A 141 -15.77 2.87 -31.85
CA LEU A 141 -15.17 4.04 -31.22
C LEU A 141 -15.59 4.15 -29.75
N THR A 142 -15.15 3.22 -28.93
CA THR A 142 -15.48 3.18 -27.49
C THR A 142 -14.21 2.87 -26.71
N VAL A 143 -13.94 3.65 -25.67
CA VAL A 143 -12.89 3.37 -24.70
C VAL A 143 -13.49 2.54 -23.57
N GLN A 144 -12.97 1.34 -23.38
CA GLN A 144 -13.36 0.44 -22.31
C GLN A 144 -12.43 0.61 -21.12
N TYR A 145 -13.00 0.86 -19.94
CA TYR A 145 -12.28 0.91 -18.67
C TYR A 145 -12.55 -0.37 -17.90
N LYS A 146 -11.48 -1.12 -17.62
CA LYS A 146 -11.55 -2.38 -16.88
C LYS A 146 -10.42 -2.47 -15.88
N TYR A 147 -10.71 -2.95 -14.66
CA TYR A 147 -9.68 -3.29 -13.70
C TYR A 147 -8.99 -4.59 -14.09
N LEU A 148 -7.67 -4.59 -14.12
CA LEU A 148 -6.85 -5.75 -14.41
C LEU A 148 -5.76 -5.92 -13.37
N ASN A 149 -5.37 -7.17 -13.11
CA ASN A 149 -4.17 -7.45 -12.35
C ASN A 149 -2.94 -7.43 -13.27
N PHE A 150 -1.89 -6.83 -12.76
CA PHE A 150 -0.52 -6.94 -13.26
C PHE A 150 0.30 -7.76 -12.28
N ASN A 151 1.29 -8.48 -12.74
CA ASN A 151 2.09 -9.38 -11.91
C ASN A 151 2.65 -8.66 -10.67
N TYR A 152 3.24 -7.49 -10.87
CA TYR A 152 3.76 -6.68 -9.77
C TYR A 152 3.89 -5.20 -10.15
N SER A 153 4.02 -4.37 -9.11
CA SER A 153 4.44 -2.97 -9.21
C SER A 153 5.58 -2.73 -8.23
N GLN A 154 6.61 -2.02 -8.66
CA GLN A 154 7.73 -1.62 -7.81
C GLN A 154 7.89 -0.11 -7.85
N GLN A 155 8.09 0.49 -6.69
CA GLN A 155 8.35 1.92 -6.54
C GLN A 155 9.44 2.12 -5.50
N TRP A 156 10.38 2.99 -5.79
CA TRP A 156 11.43 3.35 -4.84
C TRP A 156 11.78 4.83 -4.96
N GLY A 157 12.32 5.39 -3.91
CA GLY A 157 12.73 6.77 -3.90
C GLY A 157 13.70 7.08 -2.78
N LEU A 158 14.35 8.21 -2.95
CA LEU A 158 15.30 8.80 -2.01
C LEU A 158 14.87 10.24 -1.72
N GLN A 159 14.95 10.64 -0.47
CA GLN A 159 14.68 12.00 -0.03
C GLN A 159 15.77 12.43 0.94
N ALA A 160 16.26 13.67 0.77
CA ALA A 160 17.19 14.30 1.71
C ALA A 160 16.60 15.63 2.18
N SER A 161 16.61 15.85 3.48
CA SER A 161 16.24 17.11 4.12
C SER A 161 17.47 17.72 4.78
N VAL A 162 17.84 18.91 4.32
CA VAL A 162 19.01 19.64 4.80
C VAL A 162 18.54 21.04 5.23
N PRO A 163 18.59 21.39 6.53
CA PRO A 163 18.22 22.73 6.95
C PRO A 163 19.26 23.72 6.45
N GLN A 164 18.84 24.69 5.64
CA GLN A 164 19.66 25.81 5.20
C GLN A 164 19.25 27.06 5.97
N ARG A 165 20.20 27.74 6.62
CA ARG A 165 20.01 29.09 7.16
C ARG A 165 20.48 30.07 6.08
N PHE A 166 19.54 30.72 5.42
CA PHE A 166 19.82 31.86 4.58
C PHE A 166 19.93 33.11 5.46
N GLY A 167 21.17 33.46 5.85
CA GLY A 167 21.54 34.76 6.40
C GLY A 167 20.73 35.32 7.56
N ASN A 168 21.38 36.10 8.46
CA ASN A 168 20.72 36.74 9.61
C ASN A 168 19.84 37.96 9.26
N TRP A 169 19.52 38.22 8.01
CA TRP A 169 18.81 39.42 7.57
C TRP A 169 17.31 39.23 7.30
N LEU A 170 16.77 38.06 7.59
CA LEU A 170 15.35 37.77 7.48
C LEU A 170 14.63 37.63 8.84
N ASP A 171 15.28 37.94 9.94
CA ASP A 171 14.64 38.07 11.25
C ASP A 171 14.31 39.55 11.50
N SER A 172 13.17 39.99 10.99
CA SER A 172 12.55 41.25 11.40
C SER A 172 11.04 41.08 11.43
#